data_38e0dd15eeaf367982a32a13c89b32f0
#
_entry.id   38e0dd15eeaf367982a32a13c89b32f0
#
_cell.length_a   1.000
_cell.length_b   1.000
_cell.length_c   1.000
_cell.angle_alpha   90.00
_cell.angle_beta   90.00
_cell.angle_gamma   90.00
#
_symmetry.space_group_name_H-M   'P 1'
#
loop_
_entity.id
_entity.type
_entity.pdbx_description
1 polymer ?
#
loop_
_entity_poly.entity_id
_entity_poly.type
_entity_poly.pdbx_seq_one_letter_code
_entity_poly.pdbx_strand_id
1 'polypeptide(L)'
;MKPRRRSVRLCCFFCALLSGILWMLLARGGFFSVASAQETAVAEKSAPEADPHAKRYELKKNHNPDGLGKFYQGREIALVMGFPAAVWLERPEREEEERLTLLVRELKLQPGQVVADIGAGSGVITMMMAEEVGESGKVFAVDIQRQMLDLLGDKIKNRGITNIELVLSNEKSPMLEPDSIDLALMVDVYHEFAYPFETMLALSKALKPGGRVAFVEYRREDPEVPIKLVHKMSEVQIKKEIGQPEFGLKWKETIRSLPRQHIVVFERPKT
;
A
#
# COMPACT_ATOMS: atom_id res chain seq x y z
N MET A 1 30.38 -0.68 -51.01
CA MET A 1 31.28 0.44 -50.71
C MET A 1 31.39 0.62 -49.20
N LYS A 2 32.55 0.36 -48.68
CA LYS A 2 32.92 0.38 -47.24
C LYS A 2 33.37 1.77 -46.77
N PRO A 3 33.73 2.00 -45.55
CA PRO A 3 33.26 3.03 -44.61
C PRO A 3 34.26 4.15 -44.39
N ARG A 4 33.90 5.18 -43.59
CA ARG A 4 34.94 6.05 -43.00
C ARG A 4 34.73 6.25 -41.52
N ARG A 5 35.61 5.61 -40.77
CA ARG A 5 35.98 5.96 -39.39
C ARG A 5 36.60 7.36 -39.35
N ARG A 6 36.28 8.15 -38.34
CA ARG A 6 37.21 9.16 -37.80
C ARG A 6 37.22 9.09 -36.29
N SER A 7 38.42 8.81 -35.81
CA SER A 7 38.85 8.77 -34.43
C SER A 7 39.51 10.10 -34.04
N VAL A 8 39.69 10.24 -32.70
CA VAL A 8 40.73 10.98 -31.98
C VAL A 8 40.41 12.45 -31.71
N ARG A 9 40.50 12.97 -30.49
CA ARG A 9 41.70 13.03 -29.63
C ARG A 9 41.37 13.34 -28.16
N LEU A 10 42.05 12.60 -27.36
CA LEU A 10 42.43 12.81 -25.97
C LEU A 10 43.24 14.12 -25.82
N CYS A 11 43.01 14.92 -24.78
CA CYS A 11 43.98 15.87 -24.28
C CYS A 11 43.94 15.95 -22.75
N CYS A 12 44.90 15.27 -22.15
CA CYS A 12 45.37 15.53 -20.79
C CYS A 12 46.17 16.84 -20.77
N PHE A 13 45.99 17.64 -19.74
CA PHE A 13 47.10 18.47 -19.27
C PHE A 13 47.13 18.54 -17.74
N PHE A 14 48.29 18.20 -17.29
CA PHE A 14 48.90 18.22 -15.95
C PHE A 14 49.34 19.63 -15.58
N CYS A 15 49.57 19.85 -14.33
CA CYS A 15 50.57 20.64 -13.61
C CYS A 15 49.92 21.46 -12.51
N ALA A 16 50.10 21.24 -11.25
CA ALA A 16 51.30 21.10 -10.40
C ALA A 16 51.82 22.45 -9.83
N LEU A 17 51.99 22.42 -8.52
CA LEU A 17 53.05 23.01 -7.69
C LEU A 17 52.85 24.43 -7.13
N LEU A 18 52.84 24.49 -5.84
CA LEU A 18 53.84 24.71 -4.78
C LEU A 18 53.83 26.08 -4.09
N SER A 19 54.15 26.00 -2.82
CA SER A 19 54.82 26.91 -1.86
C SER A 19 53.98 28.02 -1.25
N GLY A 20 53.90 28.19 0.03
CA GLY A 20 54.84 27.95 1.13
C GLY A 20 54.92 29.23 1.96
N ILE A 21 55.22 29.08 3.20
CA ILE A 21 55.83 30.03 4.14
C ILE A 21 54.98 30.35 5.39
N LEU A 22 55.32 29.65 6.37
CA LEU A 22 55.64 29.84 7.77
C LEU A 22 55.86 31.30 8.18
N TRP A 23 55.10 31.78 9.21
CA TRP A 23 55.58 32.77 10.18
C TRP A 23 55.12 32.45 11.57
N MET A 24 56.09 32.16 12.46
CA MET A 24 56.00 32.15 13.91
C MET A 24 56.04 33.60 14.40
N LEU A 25 55.36 33.88 15.53
CA LEU A 25 55.92 34.48 16.75
C LEU A 25 54.80 34.89 17.76
N LEU A 26 54.84 34.22 18.89
CA LEU A 26 54.86 34.69 20.28
C LEU A 26 53.99 35.89 20.72
N ALA A 27 53.09 35.66 21.68
CA ALA A 27 53.21 36.21 23.04
C ALA A 27 51.96 35.91 23.92
N ARG A 28 52.20 35.22 25.02
CA ARG A 28 51.79 35.42 26.41
C ARG A 28 50.42 36.02 26.70
N GLY A 29 49.64 35.29 27.49
CA GLY A 29 48.57 35.84 28.33
C GLY A 29 47.61 34.75 28.78
N GLY A 30 47.81 34.21 29.98
CA GLY A 30 46.91 33.22 30.55
C GLY A 30 45.58 33.83 30.97
N PHE A 31 44.51 33.11 30.75
CA PHE A 31 43.30 33.19 31.53
C PHE A 31 42.74 31.78 31.66
N PHE A 32 42.69 31.31 32.89
CA PHE A 32 41.94 30.13 33.26
C PHE A 32 40.47 30.40 32.95
N SER A 33 39.89 29.69 32.00
CA SER A 33 38.43 29.58 31.84
C SER A 33 38.06 28.16 32.19
N VAL A 34 37.30 28.06 33.26
CA VAL A 34 36.62 26.82 33.69
C VAL A 34 35.64 26.44 32.61
N ALA A 35 35.98 25.40 31.84
CA ALA A 35 35.05 24.79 30.95
C ALA A 35 34.01 24.02 31.79
N SER A 36 32.79 24.57 31.89
CA SER A 36 31.65 23.83 32.36
C SER A 36 31.37 22.66 31.42
N ALA A 37 31.55 21.44 31.91
CA ALA A 37 31.09 20.24 31.22
C ALA A 37 29.57 20.33 31.08
N GLN A 38 29.09 20.65 29.89
CA GLN A 38 27.72 20.40 29.49
C GLN A 38 27.59 18.89 29.27
N GLU A 39 27.08 18.25 30.28
CA GLU A 39 26.58 16.89 30.24
C GLU A 39 25.42 16.86 29.22
N THR A 40 25.71 16.41 27.99
CA THR A 40 24.69 16.14 27.00
C THR A 40 23.88 14.97 27.54
N ALA A 41 22.71 15.28 28.10
CA ALA A 41 21.70 14.29 28.40
C ALA A 41 21.35 13.54 27.10
N VAL A 42 21.88 12.33 26.98
CA VAL A 42 21.44 11.37 25.99
C VAL A 42 20.01 11.04 26.33
N ALA A 43 19.06 11.56 25.54
CA ALA A 43 17.66 11.23 25.69
C ALA A 43 17.54 9.70 25.60
N GLU A 44 17.23 9.09 26.72
CA GLU A 44 16.93 7.67 26.84
C GLU A 44 15.75 7.38 25.90
N LYS A 45 16.03 6.66 24.80
CA LYS A 45 15.02 6.24 23.86
C LYS A 45 14.09 5.30 24.62
N SER A 46 12.92 5.79 25.03
CA SER A 46 11.89 4.97 25.65
C SER A 46 11.70 3.70 24.84
N ALA A 47 11.69 2.55 25.50
CA ALA A 47 11.39 1.28 24.87
C ALA A 47 10.06 1.42 24.10
N PRO A 48 9.96 0.88 22.89
CA PRO A 48 8.72 0.97 22.12
C PRO A 48 7.58 0.41 22.96
N GLU A 49 6.53 1.20 23.12
CA GLU A 49 5.31 0.81 23.84
C GLU A 49 4.78 -0.50 23.23
N ALA A 50 4.52 -1.49 24.08
CA ALA A 50 4.07 -2.80 23.61
C ALA A 50 2.78 -2.64 22.80
N ASP A 51 2.77 -3.13 21.56
CA ASP A 51 1.60 -3.08 20.69
C ASP A 51 0.39 -3.75 21.39
N PRO A 52 -0.69 -3.01 21.70
CA PRO A 52 -1.84 -3.54 22.44
C PRO A 52 -2.56 -4.67 21.68
N HIS A 53 -2.31 -4.76 20.37
CA HIS A 53 -2.92 -5.76 19.50
C HIS A 53 -2.00 -6.95 19.19
N ALA A 54 -0.76 -6.97 19.68
CA ALA A 54 0.20 -8.05 19.41
C ALA A 54 -0.34 -9.45 19.72
N LYS A 55 -1.19 -9.59 20.74
CA LYS A 55 -1.82 -10.87 21.13
C LYS A 55 -2.84 -11.39 20.12
N ARG A 56 -3.23 -10.61 19.10
CA ARG A 56 -4.16 -11.03 18.04
C ARG A 56 -3.47 -11.89 16.98
N TYR A 57 -2.15 -11.93 17.01
CA TYR A 57 -1.32 -12.60 16.02
C TYR A 57 -0.54 -13.77 16.62
N GLU A 58 -0.48 -14.86 15.89
CA GLU A 58 0.40 -15.99 16.17
C GLU A 58 1.59 -15.98 15.20
N LEU A 59 2.80 -16.25 15.69
CA LEU A 59 3.99 -16.45 14.87
C LEU A 59 4.36 -17.94 14.88
N LYS A 60 4.54 -18.54 13.68
CA LYS A 60 4.92 -19.95 13.53
C LYS A 60 6.19 -20.07 12.69
N LYS A 61 7.14 -20.87 13.16
CA LYS A 61 8.39 -21.15 12.44
C LYS A 61 8.17 -22.03 11.21
N ASN A 62 7.24 -22.97 11.32
CA ASN A 62 6.86 -23.84 10.19
C ASN A 62 5.62 -23.24 9.53
N HIS A 63 5.79 -22.67 8.35
CA HIS A 63 4.77 -21.92 7.63
C HIS A 63 4.94 -22.07 6.12
N ASN A 64 3.98 -21.50 5.34
CA ASN A 64 4.06 -21.50 3.89
C ASN A 64 5.22 -20.61 3.41
N PRO A 65 6.05 -21.03 2.42
CA PRO A 65 7.12 -20.18 1.88
C PRO A 65 6.64 -18.88 1.24
N ASP A 66 5.38 -18.82 0.80
CA ASP A 66 4.74 -17.60 0.29
C ASP A 66 3.92 -16.85 1.38
N GLY A 67 4.08 -17.22 2.65
CA GLY A 67 3.44 -16.59 3.81
C GLY A 67 4.46 -15.90 4.71
N LEU A 68 3.95 -15.03 5.60
CA LEU A 68 4.76 -14.31 6.58
C LEU A 68 5.14 -15.15 7.82
N GLY A 69 4.61 -16.38 7.96
CA GLY A 69 4.66 -17.10 9.24
C GLY A 69 3.87 -16.43 10.36
N LYS A 70 3.11 -15.41 10.02
CA LYS A 70 2.24 -14.66 10.91
C LYS A 70 0.78 -15.00 10.60
N PHE A 71 0.05 -15.35 11.65
CA PHE A 71 -1.34 -15.82 11.55
C PHE A 71 -2.30 -14.86 12.24
N TYR A 72 -3.43 -14.63 11.60
CA TYR A 72 -4.53 -13.83 12.13
C TYR A 72 -5.84 -14.61 12.04
N GLN A 73 -6.55 -14.77 13.15
CA GLN A 73 -7.81 -15.52 13.22
C GLN A 73 -7.73 -16.96 12.65
N GLY A 74 -6.53 -17.58 12.67
CA GLY A 74 -6.26 -18.93 12.16
C GLY A 74 -5.83 -18.99 10.69
N ARG A 75 -5.80 -17.87 9.96
CA ARG A 75 -5.27 -17.74 8.60
C ARG A 75 -3.83 -17.25 8.62
N GLU A 76 -2.98 -17.85 7.82
CA GLU A 76 -1.65 -17.31 7.54
C GLU A 76 -1.77 -16.10 6.61
N ILE A 77 -1.03 -15.03 6.92
CA ILE A 77 -0.94 -13.82 6.11
C ILE A 77 0.05 -14.09 4.98
N ALA A 78 -0.34 -13.79 3.74
CA ALA A 78 0.52 -13.95 2.58
C ALA A 78 1.63 -12.89 2.52
N LEU A 79 2.70 -13.20 1.79
CA LEU A 79 3.70 -12.20 1.40
C LEU A 79 3.10 -11.21 0.41
N VAL A 80 3.45 -9.95 0.56
CA VAL A 80 3.02 -8.87 -0.36
C VAL A 80 3.65 -9.08 -1.73
N MET A 81 2.84 -8.94 -2.78
CA MET A 81 3.32 -8.93 -4.15
C MET A 81 4.20 -7.69 -4.39
N GLY A 82 5.50 -7.88 -4.62
CA GLY A 82 6.43 -6.77 -4.83
C GLY A 82 6.25 -6.05 -6.17
N PHE A 83 6.64 -4.78 -6.23
CA PHE A 83 6.60 -3.93 -7.42
C PHE A 83 7.08 -4.59 -8.73
N PRO A 84 8.15 -5.43 -8.76
CA PRO A 84 8.57 -6.09 -10.00
C PRO A 84 7.46 -6.94 -10.68
N ALA A 85 6.46 -7.36 -9.92
CA ALA A 85 5.31 -8.09 -10.42
C ALA A 85 4.15 -7.19 -10.93
N ALA A 86 4.32 -5.86 -10.98
CA ALA A 86 3.31 -4.93 -11.47
C ALA A 86 2.81 -5.27 -12.89
N VAL A 87 3.69 -5.84 -13.74
CA VAL A 87 3.34 -6.32 -15.09
C VAL A 87 2.22 -7.37 -15.05
N TRP A 88 2.16 -8.19 -13.99
CA TRP A 88 1.09 -9.16 -13.81
C TRP A 88 -0.29 -8.50 -13.69
N LEU A 89 -0.36 -7.31 -13.07
CA LEU A 89 -1.61 -6.55 -12.92
C LEU A 89 -2.14 -5.99 -14.24
N GLU A 90 -1.30 -5.90 -15.26
CA GLU A 90 -1.61 -5.31 -16.57
C GLU A 90 -1.66 -6.34 -17.70
N ARG A 91 -1.62 -7.63 -17.36
CA ARG A 91 -1.69 -8.69 -18.37
C ARG A 91 -3.01 -8.62 -19.16
N PRO A 92 -2.96 -8.80 -20.48
CA PRO A 92 -4.16 -8.71 -21.34
C PRO A 92 -5.26 -9.72 -20.96
N GLU A 93 -4.87 -10.88 -20.42
CA GLU A 93 -5.77 -11.97 -20.04
C GLU A 93 -6.62 -11.65 -18.81
N ARG A 94 -6.28 -10.58 -18.08
CA ARG A 94 -6.93 -10.25 -16.78
C ARG A 94 -8.42 -10.00 -16.91
N GLU A 95 -8.86 -9.35 -17.99
CA GLU A 95 -10.31 -9.14 -18.22
C GLU A 95 -11.04 -10.47 -18.48
N GLU A 96 -10.44 -11.41 -19.18
CA GLU A 96 -11.01 -12.74 -19.39
C GLU A 96 -11.04 -13.56 -18.09
N GLU A 97 -9.96 -13.51 -17.32
CA GLU A 97 -9.76 -14.29 -16.10
C GLU A 97 -10.54 -13.77 -14.89
N GLU A 98 -10.65 -12.46 -14.73
CA GLU A 98 -11.15 -11.79 -13.51
C GLU A 98 -12.39 -10.91 -13.79
N ARG A 99 -12.61 -10.49 -15.05
CA ARG A 99 -13.72 -9.64 -15.48
C ARG A 99 -13.79 -8.32 -14.72
N LEU A 100 -12.71 -7.53 -14.80
CA LEU A 100 -12.58 -6.25 -14.09
C LEU A 100 -13.72 -5.26 -14.40
N THR A 101 -14.18 -5.24 -15.66
CA THR A 101 -15.34 -4.44 -16.08
C THR A 101 -16.61 -4.86 -15.32
N LEU A 102 -16.83 -6.16 -15.14
CA LEU A 102 -17.95 -6.67 -14.36
C LEU A 102 -17.76 -6.34 -12.87
N LEU A 103 -16.55 -6.52 -12.33
CA LEU A 103 -16.22 -6.15 -10.95
C LEU A 103 -16.64 -4.70 -10.66
N VAL A 104 -16.15 -3.73 -11.45
CA VAL A 104 -16.42 -2.31 -11.22
C VAL A 104 -17.93 -2.01 -11.32
N ARG A 105 -18.63 -2.63 -12.26
CA ARG A 105 -20.10 -2.53 -12.38
C ARG A 105 -20.83 -3.04 -11.14
N GLU A 106 -20.37 -4.16 -10.54
CA GLU A 106 -20.98 -4.73 -9.34
C GLU A 106 -20.78 -3.86 -8.09
N LEU A 107 -19.80 -2.98 -8.08
CA LEU A 107 -19.61 -2.00 -6.99
C LEU A 107 -20.74 -0.96 -6.96
N LYS A 108 -21.48 -0.78 -8.08
CA LYS A 108 -22.59 0.17 -8.20
C LYS A 108 -22.17 1.58 -7.76
N LEU A 109 -21.02 2.04 -8.27
CA LEU A 109 -20.52 3.37 -8.01
C LEU A 109 -21.49 4.43 -8.56
N GLN A 110 -21.53 5.58 -7.92
CA GLN A 110 -22.35 6.70 -8.36
C GLN A 110 -21.47 7.92 -8.65
N PRO A 111 -21.80 8.73 -9.65
CA PRO A 111 -21.13 10.00 -9.88
C PRO A 111 -21.10 10.86 -8.61
N GLY A 112 -19.94 11.48 -8.34
CA GLY A 112 -19.74 12.32 -7.17
C GLY A 112 -19.31 11.57 -5.89
N GLN A 113 -19.27 10.24 -5.88
CA GLN A 113 -18.77 9.49 -4.73
C GLN A 113 -17.27 9.69 -4.53
N VAL A 114 -16.86 9.63 -3.27
CA VAL A 114 -15.46 9.57 -2.85
C VAL A 114 -15.15 8.12 -2.47
N VAL A 115 -14.25 7.49 -3.21
CA VAL A 115 -13.95 6.06 -3.05
C VAL A 115 -12.45 5.84 -2.85
N ALA A 116 -12.08 4.69 -2.30
CA ALA A 116 -10.69 4.33 -2.09
C ALA A 116 -10.41 2.94 -2.70
N ASP A 117 -9.33 2.85 -3.48
CA ASP A 117 -8.74 1.61 -3.99
C ASP A 117 -7.53 1.29 -3.09
N ILE A 118 -7.68 0.29 -2.21
CA ILE A 118 -6.69 -0.08 -1.21
C ILE A 118 -5.83 -1.23 -1.76
N GLY A 119 -4.52 -0.98 -1.90
CA GLY A 119 -3.61 -1.81 -2.67
C GLY A 119 -3.79 -1.55 -4.16
N ALA A 120 -3.80 -0.27 -4.55
CA ALA A 120 -4.10 0.18 -5.91
C ALA A 120 -3.16 -0.39 -6.98
N GLY A 121 -1.94 -0.80 -6.58
CA GLY A 121 -0.94 -1.36 -7.48
C GLY A 121 -0.66 -0.44 -8.67
N SER A 122 -0.70 -0.98 -9.87
CA SER A 122 -0.47 -0.21 -11.10
C SER A 122 -1.64 0.68 -11.53
N GLY A 123 -2.75 0.68 -10.78
CA GLY A 123 -3.90 1.58 -10.94
C GLY A 123 -4.91 1.18 -12.01
N VAL A 124 -4.90 -0.06 -12.48
CA VAL A 124 -5.86 -0.52 -13.51
C VAL A 124 -7.30 -0.31 -13.04
N ILE A 125 -7.63 -0.78 -11.85
CA ILE A 125 -8.99 -0.65 -11.28
C ILE A 125 -9.24 0.77 -10.80
N THR A 126 -8.24 1.43 -10.21
CA THR A 126 -8.31 2.85 -9.82
C THR A 126 -8.83 3.73 -10.96
N MET A 127 -8.28 3.57 -12.17
CA MET A 127 -8.69 4.37 -13.34
C MET A 127 -10.12 4.07 -13.78
N MET A 128 -10.54 2.80 -13.71
CA MET A 128 -11.92 2.41 -14.01
C MET A 128 -12.90 3.01 -12.98
N MET A 129 -12.54 2.99 -11.69
CA MET A 129 -13.34 3.63 -10.64
C MET A 129 -13.43 5.14 -10.83
N ALA A 130 -12.33 5.80 -11.26
CA ALA A 130 -12.29 7.24 -11.50
C ALA A 130 -13.23 7.66 -12.65
N GLU A 131 -13.36 6.83 -13.68
CA GLU A 131 -14.31 7.01 -14.76
C GLU A 131 -15.76 6.91 -14.26
N GLU A 132 -16.08 5.91 -13.45
CA GLU A 132 -17.42 5.69 -12.90
C GLU A 132 -17.89 6.80 -11.95
N VAL A 133 -17.01 7.29 -11.06
CA VAL A 133 -17.38 8.38 -10.14
C VAL A 133 -17.38 9.76 -10.82
N GLY A 134 -16.76 9.87 -11.99
CA GLY A 134 -16.73 11.09 -12.80
C GLY A 134 -15.95 12.25 -12.16
N GLU A 135 -15.93 13.40 -12.84
CA GLU A 135 -15.16 14.58 -12.42
C GLU A 135 -15.59 15.17 -11.06
N SER A 136 -16.85 14.98 -10.68
CA SER A 136 -17.36 15.43 -9.37
C SER A 136 -17.05 14.48 -8.21
N GLY A 137 -16.58 13.25 -8.52
CA GLY A 137 -16.15 12.27 -7.55
C GLY A 137 -14.64 12.29 -7.33
N LYS A 138 -14.16 11.41 -6.47
CA LYS A 138 -12.73 11.27 -6.19
C LYS A 138 -12.38 9.80 -5.91
N VAL A 139 -11.20 9.37 -6.36
CA VAL A 139 -10.60 8.09 -5.99
C VAL A 139 -9.31 8.32 -5.22
N PHE A 140 -9.23 7.80 -4.00
CA PHE A 140 -7.97 7.66 -3.30
C PHE A 140 -7.31 6.34 -3.74
N ALA A 141 -6.19 6.44 -4.45
CA ALA A 141 -5.35 5.30 -4.79
C ALA A 141 -4.34 5.07 -3.68
N VAL A 142 -4.61 4.08 -2.83
CA VAL A 142 -3.84 3.80 -1.62
C VAL A 142 -2.93 2.61 -1.85
N ASP A 143 -1.62 2.77 -1.66
CA ASP A 143 -0.68 1.65 -1.73
C ASP A 143 0.46 1.84 -0.71
N ILE A 144 1.02 0.73 -0.24
CA ILE A 144 2.18 0.74 0.67
C ILE A 144 3.50 0.91 -0.08
N GLN A 145 3.53 0.59 -1.37
CA GLN A 145 4.70 0.63 -2.21
C GLN A 145 4.77 1.94 -3.00
N ARG A 146 5.70 2.81 -2.65
CA ARG A 146 5.91 4.09 -3.36
C ARG A 146 6.06 3.90 -4.87
N GLN A 147 6.77 2.86 -5.30
CA GLN A 147 7.00 2.57 -6.72
C GLN A 147 5.70 2.28 -7.50
N MET A 148 4.71 1.64 -6.86
CA MET A 148 3.38 1.45 -7.47
C MET A 148 2.68 2.80 -7.68
N LEU A 149 2.71 3.66 -6.67
CA LEU A 149 2.12 4.99 -6.76
C LEU A 149 2.83 5.89 -7.79
N ASP A 150 4.16 5.80 -7.89
CA ASP A 150 4.91 6.55 -8.90
C ASP A 150 4.52 6.11 -10.32
N LEU A 151 4.42 4.79 -10.57
CA LEU A 151 3.93 4.23 -11.82
C LEU A 151 2.52 4.73 -12.17
N LEU A 152 1.61 4.69 -11.20
CA LEU A 152 0.24 5.18 -11.38
C LEU A 152 0.23 6.70 -11.62
N GLY A 153 1.06 7.47 -10.89
CA GLY A 153 1.19 8.91 -11.05
C GLY A 153 1.58 9.32 -12.47
N ASP A 154 2.53 8.62 -13.08
CA ASP A 154 2.91 8.84 -14.48
C ASP A 154 1.73 8.57 -15.43
N LYS A 155 0.95 7.52 -15.19
CA LYS A 155 -0.25 7.23 -16.01
C LYS A 155 -1.32 8.30 -15.88
N ILE A 156 -1.62 8.74 -14.65
CA ILE A 156 -2.57 9.82 -14.35
C ILE A 156 -2.17 11.07 -15.11
N LYS A 157 -0.91 11.50 -14.99
CA LYS A 157 -0.37 12.67 -15.65
C LYS A 157 -0.47 12.56 -17.19
N ASN A 158 -0.06 11.42 -17.74
CA ASN A 158 -0.08 11.20 -19.19
C ASN A 158 -1.49 11.18 -19.80
N ARG A 159 -2.51 10.83 -19.01
CA ARG A 159 -3.92 10.78 -19.43
C ARG A 159 -4.72 12.02 -19.04
N GLY A 160 -4.12 12.96 -18.29
CA GLY A 160 -4.81 14.17 -17.81
C GLY A 160 -5.94 13.87 -16.81
N ILE A 161 -5.85 12.80 -16.03
CA ILE A 161 -6.87 12.43 -15.03
C ILE A 161 -6.69 13.33 -13.80
N THR A 162 -7.77 13.94 -13.32
CA THR A 162 -7.71 14.95 -12.24
C THR A 162 -8.40 14.53 -10.94
N ASN A 163 -9.17 13.46 -10.96
CA ASN A 163 -9.99 12.99 -9.83
C ASN A 163 -9.40 11.78 -9.07
N ILE A 164 -8.10 11.51 -9.24
CA ILE A 164 -7.36 10.50 -8.49
C ILE A 164 -6.32 11.18 -7.60
N GLU A 165 -6.29 10.79 -6.33
CA GLU A 165 -5.30 11.21 -5.34
C GLU A 165 -4.48 10.01 -4.87
N LEU A 166 -3.14 10.13 -4.92
CA LEU A 166 -2.22 9.08 -4.50
C LEU A 166 -1.94 9.17 -3.01
N VAL A 167 -2.14 8.08 -2.28
CA VAL A 167 -1.94 8.01 -0.83
C VAL A 167 -0.95 6.91 -0.49
N LEU A 168 0.19 7.27 0.09
CA LEU A 168 1.13 6.29 0.62
C LEU A 168 0.66 5.82 1.99
N SER A 169 0.26 4.56 2.08
CA SER A 169 -0.15 3.93 3.33
C SER A 169 1.04 3.39 4.14
N ASN A 170 0.73 2.87 5.31
CA ASN A 170 1.66 2.04 6.08
C ASN A 170 1.00 0.70 6.44
N GLU A 171 1.75 -0.20 7.08
CA GLU A 171 1.27 -1.55 7.40
C GLU A 171 0.04 -1.59 8.32
N LYS A 172 -0.28 -0.51 9.04
CA LYS A 172 -1.35 -0.45 10.04
C LYS A 172 -2.48 0.52 9.72
N SER A 173 -2.32 1.34 8.65
CA SER A 173 -3.31 2.37 8.33
C SER A 173 -3.32 2.70 6.83
N PRO A 174 -4.49 2.83 6.21
CA PRO A 174 -4.63 3.34 4.85
C PRO A 174 -4.35 4.85 4.74
N MET A 175 -4.10 5.56 5.85
CA MET A 175 -3.84 7.00 5.91
C MET A 175 -4.96 7.86 5.30
N LEU A 176 -6.20 7.44 5.51
CA LEU A 176 -7.40 8.17 5.11
C LEU A 176 -8.05 8.84 6.32
N GLU A 177 -8.62 10.03 6.09
CA GLU A 177 -9.32 10.79 7.13
C GLU A 177 -10.63 10.09 7.56
N PRO A 178 -11.05 10.23 8.82
CA PRO A 178 -12.35 9.73 9.28
C PRO A 178 -13.51 10.29 8.46
N ASP A 179 -14.55 9.46 8.26
CA ASP A 179 -15.80 9.83 7.59
C ASP A 179 -15.60 10.44 6.20
N SER A 180 -14.54 10.03 5.47
CA SER A 180 -14.12 10.66 4.21
C SER A 180 -14.58 9.89 2.96
N ILE A 181 -14.82 8.57 3.05
CA ILE A 181 -15.08 7.73 1.88
C ILE A 181 -16.44 7.03 1.91
N ASP A 182 -17.02 6.89 0.71
CA ASP A 182 -18.30 6.20 0.50
C ASP A 182 -18.11 4.71 0.25
N LEU A 183 -16.96 4.33 -0.34
CA LEU A 183 -16.60 2.93 -0.58
C LEU A 183 -15.09 2.75 -0.52
N ALA A 184 -14.65 1.68 0.16
CA ALA A 184 -13.30 1.13 0.05
C ALA A 184 -13.36 -0.18 -0.74
N LEU A 185 -12.46 -0.34 -1.70
CA LEU A 185 -12.26 -1.57 -2.47
C LEU A 185 -10.92 -2.18 -2.11
N MET A 186 -10.88 -3.49 -1.97
CA MET A 186 -9.66 -4.30 -1.85
C MET A 186 -9.76 -5.46 -2.84
N VAL A 187 -8.82 -5.55 -3.79
CA VAL A 187 -8.82 -6.61 -4.82
C VAL A 187 -7.54 -7.42 -4.68
N ASP A 188 -7.69 -8.66 -4.24
CA ASP A 188 -6.60 -9.62 -4.04
C ASP A 188 -5.43 -9.05 -3.19
N VAL A 189 -5.78 -8.30 -2.13
CA VAL A 189 -4.79 -7.59 -1.30
C VAL A 189 -5.00 -7.77 0.20
N TYR A 190 -6.24 -7.97 0.67
CA TYR A 190 -6.48 -8.07 2.11
C TYR A 190 -5.75 -9.26 2.75
N HIS A 191 -5.60 -10.35 2.02
CA HIS A 191 -4.86 -11.53 2.49
C HIS A 191 -3.37 -11.26 2.72
N GLU A 192 -2.82 -10.16 2.19
CA GLU A 192 -1.43 -9.73 2.33
C GLU A 192 -1.21 -8.74 3.50
N PHE A 193 -2.25 -8.22 4.13
CA PHE A 193 -2.10 -7.23 5.20
C PHE A 193 -1.34 -7.80 6.39
N ALA A 194 -0.16 -7.25 6.68
CA ALA A 194 0.67 -7.67 7.81
C ALA A 194 0.00 -7.38 9.17
N TYR A 195 -0.87 -6.38 9.23
CA TYR A 195 -1.63 -5.96 10.41
C TYR A 195 -3.12 -5.74 10.05
N PRO A 196 -3.84 -6.82 9.68
CA PRO A 196 -5.22 -6.69 9.19
C PRO A 196 -6.18 -6.06 10.21
N PHE A 197 -6.00 -6.32 11.51
CA PHE A 197 -6.86 -5.72 12.53
C PHE A 197 -6.70 -4.20 12.60
N GLU A 198 -5.47 -3.71 12.69
CA GLU A 198 -5.16 -2.28 12.81
C GLU A 198 -5.58 -1.53 11.55
N THR A 199 -5.27 -2.09 10.37
CA THR A 199 -5.66 -1.50 9.08
C THR A 199 -7.18 -1.42 8.96
N MET A 200 -7.90 -2.48 9.32
CA MET A 200 -9.37 -2.48 9.27
C MET A 200 -9.99 -1.55 10.31
N LEU A 201 -9.38 -1.41 11.49
CA LEU A 201 -9.84 -0.44 12.49
C LEU A 201 -9.70 1.00 12.00
N ALA A 202 -8.61 1.32 11.30
CA ALA A 202 -8.42 2.64 10.68
C ALA A 202 -9.37 2.83 9.50
N LEU A 203 -9.50 1.83 8.63
CA LEU A 203 -10.36 1.89 7.45
C LEU A 203 -11.86 2.02 7.81
N SER A 204 -12.32 1.29 8.83
CA SER A 204 -13.71 1.39 9.27
C SER A 204 -14.10 2.79 9.76
N LYS A 205 -13.14 3.53 10.34
CA LYS A 205 -13.32 4.93 10.73
C LYS A 205 -13.35 5.87 9.53
N ALA A 206 -12.61 5.56 8.46
CA ALA A 206 -12.58 6.36 7.24
C ALA A 206 -13.89 6.25 6.44
N LEU A 207 -14.63 5.15 6.56
CA LEU A 207 -15.95 5.01 5.94
C LEU A 207 -16.94 6.00 6.53
N LYS A 208 -17.70 6.70 5.69
CA LYS A 208 -18.87 7.49 6.12
C LYS A 208 -19.96 6.57 6.69
N PRO A 209 -20.89 7.07 7.53
CA PRO A 209 -22.12 6.36 7.85
C PRO A 209 -22.86 5.92 6.58
N GLY A 210 -23.14 4.62 6.43
CA GLY A 210 -23.68 4.03 5.20
C GLY A 210 -22.61 3.71 4.14
N GLY A 211 -21.35 4.03 4.40
CA GLY A 211 -20.22 3.66 3.55
C GLY A 211 -19.98 2.16 3.55
N ARG A 212 -19.41 1.65 2.46
CA ARG A 212 -19.20 0.21 2.22
C ARG A 212 -17.73 -0.13 2.11
N VAL A 213 -17.40 -1.36 2.45
CA VAL A 213 -16.11 -1.95 2.10
C VAL A 213 -16.35 -3.24 1.33
N ALA A 214 -15.67 -3.42 0.20
CA ALA A 214 -15.76 -4.58 -0.67
C ALA A 214 -14.42 -5.31 -0.70
N PHE A 215 -14.45 -6.58 -0.30
CA PHE A 215 -13.33 -7.51 -0.39
C PHE A 215 -13.52 -8.38 -1.62
N VAL A 216 -12.64 -8.27 -2.58
CA VAL A 216 -12.58 -9.11 -3.77
C VAL A 216 -11.41 -10.05 -3.60
N GLU A 217 -11.68 -11.34 -3.46
CA GLU A 217 -10.64 -12.32 -3.16
C GLU A 217 -10.85 -13.59 -3.96
N TYR A 218 -9.77 -14.23 -4.38
CA TYR A 218 -9.84 -15.54 -5.00
C TYR A 218 -10.49 -16.56 -4.07
N ARG A 219 -11.48 -17.29 -4.60
CA ARG A 219 -12.26 -18.25 -3.79
C ARG A 219 -11.39 -19.40 -3.29
N ARG A 220 -11.20 -19.47 -1.97
CA ARG A 220 -10.50 -20.59 -1.32
C ARG A 220 -11.31 -21.87 -1.38
N GLU A 221 -12.62 -21.77 -1.45
CA GLU A 221 -13.58 -22.86 -1.55
C GLU A 221 -13.50 -23.61 -2.91
N ASP A 222 -12.95 -22.96 -3.92
CA ASP A 222 -12.85 -23.46 -5.28
C ASP A 222 -11.44 -23.99 -5.57
N PRO A 223 -11.24 -25.31 -5.68
CA PRO A 223 -9.94 -25.90 -5.97
C PRO A 223 -9.47 -25.62 -7.40
N GLU A 224 -10.38 -25.32 -8.32
CA GLU A 224 -10.07 -25.07 -9.74
C GLU A 224 -9.48 -23.68 -9.99
N VAL A 225 -9.62 -22.75 -9.03
CA VAL A 225 -8.96 -21.43 -9.14
C VAL A 225 -7.43 -21.61 -9.03
N PRO A 226 -6.65 -21.29 -10.09
CA PRO A 226 -5.22 -21.63 -10.19
C PRO A 226 -4.32 -20.62 -9.43
N ILE A 227 -4.64 -20.39 -8.17
CA ILE A 227 -3.93 -19.48 -7.25
C ILE A 227 -3.48 -20.27 -6.02
N LYS A 228 -2.30 -19.95 -5.48
CA LYS A 228 -1.77 -20.57 -4.26
C LYS A 228 -2.72 -20.34 -3.08
N LEU A 229 -2.90 -21.36 -2.24
CA LEU A 229 -3.88 -21.34 -1.14
C LEU A 229 -3.71 -20.18 -0.16
N VAL A 230 -2.47 -19.71 0.08
CA VAL A 230 -2.18 -18.60 0.98
C VAL A 230 -2.68 -17.25 0.43
N HIS A 231 -2.81 -17.14 -0.90
CA HIS A 231 -3.36 -15.99 -1.61
C HIS A 231 -4.85 -16.14 -1.95
N LYS A 232 -5.55 -17.07 -1.33
CA LYS A 232 -7.00 -17.25 -1.44
C LYS A 232 -7.67 -17.01 -0.10
N MET A 233 -8.86 -16.41 -0.11
CA MET A 233 -9.68 -16.30 1.09
C MET A 233 -11.06 -16.93 0.90
N SER A 234 -11.56 -17.59 1.92
CA SER A 234 -12.94 -18.04 1.96
C SER A 234 -13.87 -16.93 2.43
N GLU A 235 -15.11 -16.94 1.96
CA GLU A 235 -16.15 -16.03 2.44
C GLU A 235 -16.32 -16.13 3.98
N VAL A 236 -16.26 -17.35 4.52
CA VAL A 236 -16.37 -17.59 5.96
C VAL A 236 -15.22 -16.91 6.72
N GLN A 237 -13.99 -16.99 6.17
CA GLN A 237 -12.84 -16.37 6.82
C GLN A 237 -12.93 -14.84 6.76
N ILE A 238 -13.32 -14.25 5.63
CA ILE A 238 -13.53 -12.81 5.51
C ILE A 238 -14.60 -12.36 6.54
N LYS A 239 -15.73 -13.05 6.60
CA LYS A 239 -16.80 -12.73 7.56
C LYS A 239 -16.34 -12.82 9.01
N LYS A 240 -15.51 -13.82 9.33
CA LYS A 240 -14.93 -13.97 10.67
C LYS A 240 -13.99 -12.83 11.04
N GLU A 241 -13.11 -12.44 10.11
CA GLU A 241 -12.12 -11.39 10.35
C GLU A 241 -12.76 -9.99 10.41
N ILE A 242 -13.74 -9.70 9.55
CA ILE A 242 -14.35 -8.38 9.43
C ILE A 242 -15.57 -8.20 10.36
N GLY A 243 -16.20 -9.28 10.77
CA GLY A 243 -17.34 -9.25 11.69
C GLY A 243 -17.01 -8.91 13.14
N GLN A 244 -15.77 -8.50 13.46
CA GLN A 244 -15.38 -8.12 14.81
C GLN A 244 -16.09 -6.82 15.24
N PRO A 245 -16.62 -6.76 16.50
CA PRO A 245 -17.41 -5.63 16.99
C PRO A 245 -16.67 -4.29 16.89
N GLU A 246 -15.34 -4.31 17.03
CA GLU A 246 -14.48 -3.11 17.04
C GLU A 246 -14.54 -2.34 15.72
N PHE A 247 -14.86 -3.00 14.60
CA PHE A 247 -14.96 -2.35 13.29
C PHE A 247 -16.34 -1.69 13.08
N GLY A 248 -17.37 -2.10 13.83
CA GLY A 248 -18.72 -1.57 13.66
C GLY A 248 -19.34 -1.85 12.28
N LEU A 249 -18.77 -2.81 11.52
CA LEU A 249 -19.21 -3.16 10.18
C LEU A 249 -20.20 -4.32 10.22
N LYS A 250 -21.19 -4.28 9.33
CA LYS A 250 -22.17 -5.36 9.15
C LYS A 250 -22.03 -5.96 7.76
N TRP A 251 -22.00 -7.30 7.69
CA TRP A 251 -22.08 -7.97 6.39
C TRP A 251 -23.37 -7.58 5.68
N LYS A 252 -23.25 -7.22 4.40
CA LYS A 252 -24.35 -6.78 3.55
C LYS A 252 -24.76 -7.87 2.55
N GLU A 253 -23.80 -8.28 1.72
CA GLU A 253 -24.02 -9.25 0.67
C GLU A 253 -22.72 -9.92 0.23
N THR A 254 -22.85 -11.02 -0.50
CA THR A 254 -21.74 -11.67 -1.21
C THR A 254 -22.15 -11.88 -2.65
N ILE A 255 -21.39 -11.29 -3.58
CA ILE A 255 -21.60 -11.37 -5.03
C ILE A 255 -20.66 -12.43 -5.60
N ARG A 256 -21.19 -13.36 -6.42
CA ARG A 256 -20.44 -14.49 -7.00
C ARG A 256 -20.46 -14.51 -8.51
N SER A 257 -20.62 -13.34 -9.13
CA SER A 257 -20.68 -13.18 -10.60
C SER A 257 -19.32 -13.28 -11.29
N LEU A 258 -18.21 -13.11 -10.52
CA LEU A 258 -16.85 -13.17 -11.06
C LEU A 258 -16.39 -14.63 -11.27
N PRO A 259 -15.56 -14.91 -12.31
CA PRO A 259 -15.12 -16.27 -12.63
C PRO A 259 -14.33 -16.94 -11.51
N ARG A 260 -13.38 -16.22 -10.89
CA ARG A 260 -12.39 -16.75 -9.94
C ARG A 260 -12.52 -16.21 -8.53
N GLN A 261 -13.11 -15.02 -8.40
CA GLN A 261 -13.24 -14.29 -7.12
C GLN A 261 -14.68 -14.25 -6.63
N HIS A 262 -14.85 -13.86 -5.39
CA HIS A 262 -16.11 -13.37 -4.83
C HIS A 262 -15.93 -11.95 -4.32
N ILE A 263 -17.03 -11.19 -4.25
CA ILE A 263 -17.06 -9.86 -3.67
C ILE A 263 -17.84 -9.95 -2.37
N VAL A 264 -17.19 -9.78 -1.23
CA VAL A 264 -17.83 -9.79 0.08
C VAL A 264 -17.96 -8.36 0.57
N VAL A 265 -19.18 -7.88 0.72
CA VAL A 265 -19.47 -6.47 1.03
C VAL A 265 -19.95 -6.34 2.47
N PHE A 266 -19.31 -5.41 3.19
CA PHE A 266 -19.75 -4.93 4.49
C PHE A 266 -20.15 -3.46 4.39
N GLU A 267 -20.99 -3.02 5.33
CA GLU A 267 -21.48 -1.64 5.41
C GLU A 267 -21.33 -1.12 6.83
N ARG A 268 -20.86 0.12 6.97
CA ARG A 268 -20.96 0.86 8.22
C ARG A 268 -22.41 1.33 8.37
N PRO A 269 -23.13 0.97 9.42
CA PRO A 269 -24.52 1.40 9.62
C PRO A 269 -24.67 2.92 9.59
N LYS A 270 -25.82 3.40 9.15
CA LYS A 270 -26.13 4.85 9.13
C LYS A 270 -26.35 5.45 10.52
N THR A 271 -26.39 4.63 11.55
CA THR A 271 -26.57 4.81 13.00
C THR A 271 -27.60 3.87 13.54
#